data_8f9c667d1e45c83b20008ea194a23b6e
#
_entry.id   8f9c667d1e45c83b20008ea194a23b6e
#
_cell.length_a   1.000
_cell.length_b   1.000
_cell.length_c   1.000
_cell.angle_alpha   90.00
_cell.angle_beta   90.00
_cell.angle_gamma   90.00
#
_symmetry.space_group_name_H-M   'P 1'
#
loop_
_entity.id
_entity.type
_entity.pdbx_description
1 polymer ?
#
loop_
_entity_poly.entity_id
_entity_poly.type
_entity_poly.pdbx_seq_one_letter_code
_entity_poly.pdbx_strand_id
1 'polypeptide(L)'
;ITDQRSRKIFFVDVARSLGIEARVDAVTSKLQYRKNGEWIDVVFEDVVQKAAPKGTLKLIYKDNGAVDDPKYYSHFTLARINPDGSTMLLEYPEDGTTWSKDFKNGVELDEGDYVLVTGMRLANGGVLSEMQMFRVKHSETTVVDMYLRTSETEVTVKGSFDSESKFTLLDGKEVSLLSQTGRGYF
;
A
#
# COMPACT_ATOMS: atom_id res chain seq x y z
N ILE A 1 -22.36 17.41 -8.80
CA ILE A 1 -21.13 16.66 -8.40
C ILE A 1 -20.93 15.59 -9.43
N THR A 2 -19.86 15.72 -10.21
CA THR A 2 -19.65 14.91 -11.44
C THR A 2 -18.68 13.74 -11.22
N ASP A 3 -17.74 13.87 -10.31
CA ASP A 3 -16.77 12.80 -10.07
C ASP A 3 -17.16 11.91 -8.87
N GLN A 4 -16.73 10.65 -8.96
CA GLN A 4 -17.03 9.60 -7.98
C GLN A 4 -16.50 9.91 -6.58
N ARG A 5 -15.30 10.52 -6.49
CA ARG A 5 -14.67 10.83 -5.20
C ARG A 5 -15.46 11.91 -4.46
N SER A 6 -15.81 12.99 -5.15
CA SER A 6 -16.61 14.08 -4.58
C SER A 6 -18.00 13.62 -4.13
N ARG A 7 -18.62 12.68 -4.88
CA ARG A 7 -19.89 12.07 -4.46
C ARG A 7 -19.75 11.30 -3.15
N LYS A 8 -18.69 10.51 -3.00
CA LYS A 8 -18.43 9.75 -1.77
C LYS A 8 -18.20 10.66 -0.57
N ILE A 9 -17.39 11.70 -0.73
CA ILE A 9 -17.13 12.69 0.33
C ILE A 9 -18.42 13.39 0.73
N PHE A 10 -19.18 13.89 -0.24
CA PHE A 10 -20.46 14.55 0.01
C PHE A 10 -21.44 13.66 0.77
N PHE A 11 -21.56 12.39 0.39
CA PHE A 11 -22.42 11.45 1.12
C PHE A 11 -22.00 11.30 2.57
N VAL A 12 -20.69 11.12 2.82
CA VAL A 12 -20.15 10.95 4.19
C VAL A 12 -20.46 12.19 5.03
N ASP A 13 -20.28 13.39 4.48
CA ASP A 13 -20.53 14.63 5.19
C ASP A 13 -22.02 14.80 5.53
N VAL A 14 -22.90 14.54 4.57
CA VAL A 14 -24.35 14.59 4.80
C VAL A 14 -24.80 13.52 5.80
N ALA A 15 -24.33 12.27 5.66
CA ALA A 15 -24.69 11.20 6.59
C ALA A 15 -24.27 11.55 8.04
N ARG A 16 -23.05 12.03 8.21
CA ARG A 16 -22.53 12.44 9.53
C ARG A 16 -23.28 13.64 10.10
N SER A 17 -23.68 14.60 9.29
CA SER A 17 -24.49 15.74 9.73
C SER A 17 -25.89 15.33 10.22
N LEU A 18 -26.38 14.18 9.75
CA LEU A 18 -27.62 13.56 10.19
C LEU A 18 -27.44 12.54 11.35
N GLY A 19 -26.24 12.45 11.91
CA GLY A 19 -25.92 11.53 13.00
C GLY A 19 -25.73 10.07 12.56
N ILE A 20 -25.59 9.81 11.26
CA ILE A 20 -25.33 8.48 10.72
C ILE A 20 -23.81 8.28 10.58
N GLU A 21 -23.27 7.25 11.21
CA GLU A 21 -21.88 6.88 11.01
C GLU A 21 -21.66 6.45 9.54
N ALA A 22 -20.82 7.16 8.83
CA ALA A 22 -20.47 6.87 7.44
C ALA A 22 -18.97 7.08 7.19
N ARG A 23 -18.44 6.32 6.24
CA ARG A 23 -17.03 6.39 5.85
C ARG A 23 -16.81 6.01 4.38
N VAL A 24 -15.69 6.44 3.83
CA VAL A 24 -15.06 5.75 2.72
C VAL A 24 -14.07 4.78 3.34
N ASP A 25 -14.24 3.49 3.08
CA ASP A 25 -13.32 2.46 3.59
C ASP A 25 -11.93 2.68 3.01
N ALA A 26 -10.92 2.76 3.88
CA ALA A 26 -9.57 3.13 3.47
C ALA A 26 -8.89 2.08 2.58
N VAL A 27 -9.23 0.79 2.76
CA VAL A 27 -8.63 -0.31 2.01
C VAL A 27 -9.29 -0.50 0.64
N THR A 28 -10.61 -0.57 0.63
CA THR A 28 -11.40 -0.93 -0.56
C THR A 28 -11.96 0.28 -1.31
N SER A 29 -11.79 1.49 -0.77
CA SER A 29 -12.39 2.73 -1.28
C SER A 29 -13.91 2.67 -1.44
N LYS A 30 -14.58 1.73 -0.76
CA LYS A 30 -16.03 1.61 -0.75
C LYS A 30 -16.65 2.67 0.16
N LEU A 31 -17.77 3.22 -0.28
CA LEU A 31 -18.59 4.07 0.55
C LEU A 31 -19.44 3.19 1.47
N GLN A 32 -19.45 3.51 2.75
CA GLN A 32 -20.14 2.69 3.76
C GLN A 32 -20.87 3.57 4.78
N TYR A 33 -21.99 3.06 5.29
CA TYR A 33 -22.65 3.58 6.50
C TYR A 33 -22.85 2.48 7.51
N ARG A 34 -22.96 2.85 8.80
CA ARG A 34 -23.14 1.87 9.87
C ARG A 34 -24.62 1.69 10.20
N LYS A 35 -25.07 0.43 10.25
CA LYS A 35 -26.41 0.05 10.66
C LYS A 35 -26.36 -1.21 11.52
N ASN A 36 -26.98 -1.16 12.70
CA ASN A 36 -27.01 -2.28 13.65
C ASN A 36 -25.61 -2.84 14.01
N GLY A 37 -24.58 -1.98 14.05
CA GLY A 37 -23.20 -2.39 14.35
C GLY A 37 -22.39 -2.88 13.15
N GLU A 38 -22.99 -3.04 11.97
CA GLU A 38 -22.33 -3.50 10.75
C GLU A 38 -22.11 -2.38 9.75
N TRP A 39 -21.02 -2.46 8.96
CA TRP A 39 -20.76 -1.57 7.85
C TRP A 39 -21.44 -2.07 6.58
N ILE A 40 -22.29 -1.24 6.01
CA ILE A 40 -23.08 -1.55 4.80
C ILE A 40 -22.56 -0.70 3.64
N ASP A 41 -22.25 -1.34 2.51
CA ASP A 41 -21.81 -0.66 1.31
C ASP A 41 -22.93 0.18 0.68
N VAL A 42 -22.60 1.40 0.23
CA VAL A 42 -23.52 2.31 -0.47
C VAL A 42 -23.15 2.38 -1.95
N VAL A 43 -24.11 2.18 -2.80
CA VAL A 43 -23.96 2.29 -4.26
C VAL A 43 -24.92 3.38 -4.73
N PHE A 44 -24.45 4.32 -5.55
CA PHE A 44 -25.26 5.43 -6.07
C PHE A 44 -26.10 5.08 -7.29
N GLU A 45 -25.98 3.87 -7.80
CA GLU A 45 -26.77 3.40 -8.94
C GLU A 45 -27.88 2.47 -8.42
N ASP A 46 -29.01 2.40 -9.11
CA ASP A 46 -30.21 1.62 -8.74
C ASP A 46 -30.00 0.07 -8.69
N VAL A 47 -28.75 -0.37 -8.65
CA VAL A 47 -28.39 -1.76 -8.49
C VAL A 47 -28.17 -2.05 -7.01
N VAL A 48 -29.09 -2.77 -6.40
CA VAL A 48 -28.89 -3.38 -5.07
C VAL A 48 -27.75 -4.39 -5.21
N GLN A 49 -26.51 -3.91 -5.11
CA GLN A 49 -25.38 -4.84 -4.96
C GLN A 49 -25.45 -5.44 -3.55
N LYS A 50 -25.74 -6.73 -3.48
CA LYS A 50 -25.44 -7.50 -2.27
C LYS A 50 -23.97 -7.24 -1.89
N ALA A 51 -23.70 -7.08 -0.59
CA ALA A 51 -22.33 -7.03 -0.11
C ALA A 51 -21.53 -8.17 -0.77
N ALA A 52 -20.38 -7.83 -1.35
CA ALA A 52 -19.57 -8.84 -2.02
C ALA A 52 -19.19 -9.92 -1.00
N PRO A 53 -19.31 -11.21 -1.37
CA PRO A 53 -18.86 -12.28 -0.51
C PRO A 53 -17.38 -12.06 -0.19
N LYS A 54 -16.95 -12.42 1.01
CA LYS A 54 -15.59 -12.20 1.48
C LYS A 54 -14.85 -13.51 1.69
N GLY A 55 -13.55 -13.47 1.52
CA GLY A 55 -12.61 -14.50 1.89
C GLY A 55 -11.41 -13.91 2.63
N THR A 56 -10.49 -14.75 3.01
CA THR A 56 -9.28 -14.34 3.73
C THR A 56 -8.05 -14.50 2.85
N LEU A 57 -7.23 -13.46 2.73
CA LEU A 57 -5.89 -13.54 2.15
C LEU A 57 -4.86 -13.65 3.26
N LYS A 58 -3.97 -14.65 3.16
CA LYS A 58 -2.80 -14.79 4.02
C LYS A 58 -1.54 -14.77 3.17
N LEU A 59 -0.63 -13.82 3.46
CA LEU A 59 0.67 -13.76 2.81
C LEU A 59 1.71 -14.52 3.64
N ILE A 60 2.46 -15.40 2.97
CA ILE A 60 3.62 -16.08 3.58
C ILE A 60 4.88 -15.42 3.04
N TYR A 61 5.67 -14.84 3.92
CA TYR A 61 6.97 -14.29 3.60
C TYR A 61 8.05 -15.06 4.35
N LYS A 62 9.05 -15.50 3.61
CA LYS A 62 10.27 -16.07 4.18
C LYS A 62 11.35 -15.01 4.06
N ASP A 63 11.87 -14.60 5.20
CA ASP A 63 13.00 -13.68 5.25
C ASP A 63 14.18 -14.28 4.46
N ASN A 64 14.71 -13.50 3.56
CA ASN A 64 15.86 -13.81 2.73
C ASN A 64 17.08 -12.93 3.05
N GLY A 65 17.06 -12.28 4.23
CA GLY A 65 18.11 -11.37 4.69
C GLY A 65 18.03 -9.96 4.07
N ALA A 66 17.01 -9.69 3.25
CA ALA A 66 16.88 -8.38 2.60
C ALA A 66 16.03 -7.40 3.42
N VAL A 67 14.94 -7.88 3.99
CA VAL A 67 13.99 -7.10 4.77
C VAL A 67 13.32 -8.00 5.80
N ASP A 68 13.43 -7.69 7.08
CA ASP A 68 12.83 -8.49 8.16
C ASP A 68 11.30 -8.45 8.12
N ASP A 69 10.71 -7.26 7.90
CA ASP A 69 9.28 -7.04 7.84
C ASP A 69 8.89 -6.15 6.65
N PRO A 70 8.47 -6.74 5.53
CA PRO A 70 8.06 -5.99 4.35
C PRO A 70 6.95 -4.98 4.64
N LYS A 71 7.13 -3.74 4.14
CA LYS A 71 6.18 -2.65 4.29
C LYS A 71 5.33 -2.49 3.03
N TYR A 72 4.06 -2.23 3.23
CA TYR A 72 3.14 -1.87 2.13
C TYR A 72 3.63 -0.61 1.42
N TYR A 73 3.38 -0.45 0.15
CA TYR A 73 3.91 0.57 -0.78
C TYR A 73 5.41 0.54 -1.01
N SER A 74 6.23 0.19 -0.02
CA SER A 74 7.69 0.17 -0.16
C SER A 74 8.21 -1.13 -0.78
N HIS A 75 7.66 -2.26 -0.35
CA HIS A 75 8.12 -3.59 -0.73
C HIS A 75 7.05 -4.42 -1.44
N PHE A 76 5.79 -4.13 -1.20
CA PHE A 76 4.69 -4.80 -1.89
C PHE A 76 3.43 -3.93 -1.94
N THR A 77 2.57 -4.26 -2.90
CA THR A 77 1.22 -3.70 -3.05
C THR A 77 0.26 -4.77 -3.50
N LEU A 78 -1.02 -4.57 -3.19
CA LEU A 78 -2.13 -5.40 -3.65
C LEU A 78 -3.09 -4.56 -4.47
N ALA A 79 -3.53 -5.08 -5.60
CA ALA A 79 -4.59 -4.46 -6.37
C ALA A 79 -5.66 -5.50 -6.73
N ARG A 80 -6.91 -5.09 -6.73
CA ARG A 80 -8.03 -5.87 -7.24
C ARG A 80 -8.09 -5.73 -8.75
N ILE A 81 -8.35 -6.83 -9.45
CA ILE A 81 -8.61 -6.84 -10.89
C ILE A 81 -10.13 -6.78 -11.09
N ASN A 82 -10.59 -5.73 -11.75
CA ASN A 82 -12.01 -5.57 -12.07
C ASN A 82 -12.42 -6.43 -13.28
N PRO A 83 -13.71 -6.70 -13.49
CA PRO A 83 -14.19 -7.49 -14.63
C PRO A 83 -13.83 -6.90 -16.00
N ASP A 84 -13.60 -5.60 -16.09
CA ASP A 84 -13.16 -4.90 -17.30
C ASP A 84 -11.64 -4.98 -17.54
N GLY A 85 -10.91 -5.69 -16.66
CA GLY A 85 -9.45 -5.81 -16.71
C GLY A 85 -8.68 -4.65 -16.08
N SER A 86 -9.35 -3.59 -15.64
CA SER A 86 -8.70 -2.51 -14.89
C SER A 86 -8.29 -2.99 -13.50
N THR A 87 -7.31 -2.32 -12.91
CA THR A 87 -6.84 -2.63 -11.55
C THR A 87 -7.17 -1.50 -10.59
N MET A 88 -7.55 -1.85 -9.37
CA MET A 88 -7.77 -0.91 -8.27
C MET A 88 -6.81 -1.24 -7.14
N LEU A 89 -5.87 -0.35 -6.85
CA LEU A 89 -4.96 -0.49 -5.74
C LEU A 89 -5.74 -0.50 -4.41
N LEU A 90 -5.43 -1.43 -3.53
CA LEU A 90 -5.94 -1.41 -2.16
C LEU A 90 -5.15 -0.38 -1.36
N GLU A 91 -5.85 0.58 -0.77
CA GLU A 91 -5.23 1.68 -0.03
C GLU A 91 -5.18 1.35 1.46
N TYR A 92 -4.01 0.95 1.94
CA TYR A 92 -3.73 0.81 3.37
C TYR A 92 -3.10 2.10 3.93
N PRO A 93 -3.15 2.32 5.26
CA PRO A 93 -2.41 3.42 5.88
C PRO A 93 -0.92 3.37 5.49
N GLU A 94 -0.38 4.50 5.04
CA GLU A 94 1.00 4.60 4.55
C GLU A 94 1.99 4.32 5.68
N ASP A 95 1.68 4.81 6.88
CA ASP A 95 2.46 4.55 8.08
C ASP A 95 1.93 3.33 8.84
N GLY A 96 2.78 2.35 9.04
CA GLY A 96 2.55 1.25 9.96
C GLY A 96 1.87 0.01 9.40
N THR A 97 1.57 -0.06 8.09
CA THR A 97 1.08 -1.29 7.45
C THR A 97 2.25 -2.16 7.01
N THR A 98 2.39 -3.33 7.65
CA THR A 98 3.47 -4.28 7.38
C THR A 98 2.94 -5.69 7.19
N TRP A 99 3.79 -6.55 6.59
CA TRP A 99 3.44 -7.96 6.44
C TRP A 99 3.14 -8.64 7.78
N SER A 100 4.02 -8.46 8.77
CA SER A 100 3.89 -9.18 10.06
C SER A 100 2.65 -8.76 10.84
N LYS A 101 2.28 -7.49 10.75
CA LYS A 101 1.15 -6.92 11.49
C LYS A 101 -0.19 -7.23 10.83
N ASP A 102 -0.28 -7.06 9.52
CA ASP A 102 -1.57 -7.01 8.84
C ASP A 102 -1.86 -8.24 7.97
N PHE A 103 -0.83 -8.87 7.34
CA PHE A 103 -1.04 -9.90 6.32
C PHE A 103 -0.64 -11.31 6.75
N LYS A 104 0.23 -11.43 7.76
CA LYS A 104 0.74 -12.72 8.25
C LYS A 104 -0.36 -13.61 8.82
N ASN A 105 -1.32 -13.03 9.52
CA ASN A 105 -2.41 -13.75 10.18
C ASN A 105 -3.68 -13.83 9.32
N GLY A 106 -3.71 -13.12 8.21
CA GLY A 106 -4.81 -13.06 7.27
C GLY A 106 -5.60 -11.76 7.35
N VAL A 107 -5.97 -11.24 6.19
CA VAL A 107 -6.79 -10.04 6.01
C VAL A 107 -8.04 -10.40 5.21
N GLU A 108 -9.19 -9.87 5.61
CA GLU A 108 -10.43 -10.04 4.89
C GLU A 108 -10.46 -9.20 3.62
N LEU A 109 -10.75 -9.83 2.50
CA LEU A 109 -10.94 -9.18 1.20
C LEU A 109 -12.24 -9.66 0.56
N ASP A 110 -12.79 -8.87 -0.34
CA ASP A 110 -13.91 -9.32 -1.18
C ASP A 110 -13.49 -10.48 -2.07
N GLU A 111 -14.41 -11.40 -2.37
CA GLU A 111 -14.18 -12.41 -3.41
C GLU A 111 -13.83 -11.74 -4.74
N GLY A 112 -12.79 -12.22 -5.41
CA GLY A 112 -12.36 -11.67 -6.69
C GLY A 112 -10.93 -12.01 -7.06
N ASP A 113 -10.49 -11.48 -8.19
CA ASP A 113 -9.14 -11.63 -8.69
C ASP A 113 -8.27 -10.46 -8.23
N TYR A 114 -7.05 -10.78 -7.85
CA TYR A 114 -6.08 -9.83 -7.29
C TYR A 114 -4.71 -10.02 -7.89
N VAL A 115 -3.90 -8.98 -7.81
CA VAL A 115 -2.49 -9.02 -8.13
C VAL A 115 -1.68 -8.52 -6.94
N LEU A 116 -0.70 -9.32 -6.55
CA LEU A 116 0.37 -8.94 -5.63
C LEU A 116 1.57 -8.50 -6.46
N VAL A 117 2.05 -7.30 -6.24
CA VAL A 117 3.30 -6.81 -6.81
C VAL A 117 4.29 -6.63 -5.69
N THR A 118 5.46 -7.24 -5.80
CA THR A 118 6.58 -7.02 -4.89
C THR A 118 7.69 -6.25 -5.57
N GLY A 119 8.47 -5.49 -4.82
CA GLY A 119 9.57 -4.71 -5.35
C GLY A 119 10.67 -4.50 -4.33
N MET A 120 11.91 -4.64 -4.79
CA MET A 120 13.10 -4.36 -4.01
C MET A 120 13.98 -3.38 -4.78
N ARG A 121 14.26 -2.24 -4.17
CA ARG A 121 15.19 -1.26 -4.73
C ARG A 121 16.62 -1.68 -4.45
N LEU A 122 17.41 -1.78 -5.51
CA LEU A 122 18.82 -2.09 -5.43
C LEU A 122 19.64 -0.83 -5.17
N ALA A 123 20.86 -1.04 -4.65
CA ALA A 123 21.77 0.05 -4.37
C ALA A 123 22.18 0.86 -5.63
N ASN A 124 22.14 0.23 -6.81
CA ASN A 124 22.39 0.91 -8.09
C ASN A 124 21.20 1.70 -8.64
N GLY A 125 20.07 1.77 -7.88
CA GLY A 125 18.85 2.46 -8.27
C GLY A 125 17.87 1.62 -9.08
N GLY A 126 18.25 0.42 -9.53
CA GLY A 126 17.32 -0.53 -10.17
C GLY A 126 16.27 -1.04 -9.20
N VAL A 127 15.19 -1.60 -9.75
CA VAL A 127 14.15 -2.26 -8.96
C VAL A 127 13.94 -3.68 -9.49
N LEU A 128 14.08 -4.67 -8.62
CA LEU A 128 13.66 -6.04 -8.91
C LEU A 128 12.21 -6.20 -8.47
N SER A 129 11.34 -6.47 -9.42
CA SER A 129 9.92 -6.68 -9.14
C SER A 129 9.47 -8.08 -9.52
N GLU A 130 8.40 -8.52 -8.86
CA GLU A 130 7.65 -9.73 -9.20
C GLU A 130 6.16 -9.43 -9.15
N MET A 131 5.39 -10.07 -10.02
CA MET A 131 3.95 -9.94 -10.08
C MET A 131 3.32 -11.32 -10.02
N GLN A 132 2.37 -11.50 -9.12
CA GLN A 132 1.64 -12.73 -8.93
C GLN A 132 0.14 -12.46 -8.89
N MET A 133 -0.61 -13.14 -9.76
CA MET A 133 -2.08 -13.11 -9.76
C MET A 133 -2.63 -14.24 -8.91
N PHE A 134 -3.70 -13.98 -8.17
CA PHE A 134 -4.41 -14.99 -7.37
C PHE A 134 -5.87 -14.63 -7.23
N ARG A 135 -6.68 -15.60 -6.78
CA ARG A 135 -8.11 -15.40 -6.53
C ARG A 135 -8.45 -15.64 -5.07
N VAL A 136 -9.15 -14.67 -4.48
CA VAL A 136 -9.79 -14.81 -3.16
C VAL A 136 -11.19 -15.40 -3.38
N LYS A 137 -11.49 -16.50 -2.70
CA LYS A 137 -12.79 -17.17 -2.77
C LYS A 137 -13.58 -16.96 -1.49
N HIS A 138 -14.90 -16.93 -1.66
CA HIS A 138 -15.83 -16.79 -0.54
C HIS A 138 -15.61 -17.83 0.56
N SER A 139 -15.51 -17.36 1.81
CA SER A 139 -15.35 -18.19 3.01
C SER A 139 -14.12 -19.11 3.01
N GLU A 140 -13.17 -18.92 2.09
CA GLU A 140 -11.91 -19.66 2.05
C GLU A 140 -10.73 -18.78 2.46
N THR A 141 -9.65 -19.44 2.92
CA THR A 141 -8.36 -18.78 3.11
C THR A 141 -7.48 -19.04 1.91
N THR A 142 -7.18 -17.99 1.17
CA THR A 142 -6.21 -18.01 0.09
C THR A 142 -4.82 -17.71 0.65
N VAL A 143 -3.89 -18.63 0.47
CA VAL A 143 -2.50 -18.48 0.91
C VAL A 143 -1.63 -18.17 -0.29
N VAL A 144 -0.86 -17.08 -0.21
CA VAL A 144 0.02 -16.62 -1.28
C VAL A 144 1.43 -16.40 -0.73
N ASP A 145 2.40 -17.02 -1.39
CA ASP A 145 3.81 -16.80 -1.07
C ASP A 145 4.25 -15.43 -1.61
N MET A 146 4.86 -14.63 -0.76
CA MET A 146 5.40 -13.32 -1.11
C MET A 146 6.92 -13.40 -1.19
N TYR A 147 7.47 -13.13 -2.37
CA TYR A 147 8.90 -13.15 -2.60
C TYR A 147 9.42 -11.73 -2.85
N LEU A 148 10.49 -11.37 -2.14
CA LEU A 148 11.29 -10.19 -2.44
C LEU A 148 12.56 -10.64 -3.14
N ARG A 149 12.70 -10.30 -4.42
CA ARG A 149 13.86 -10.65 -5.21
C ARG A 149 15.07 -9.84 -4.73
N THR A 150 16.18 -10.51 -4.51
CA THR A 150 17.45 -9.89 -4.16
C THR A 150 18.47 -10.09 -5.28
N SER A 151 19.44 -9.21 -5.34
CA SER A 151 20.60 -9.36 -6.23
C SER A 151 21.86 -9.01 -5.44
N GLU A 152 22.87 -9.83 -5.55
CA GLU A 152 24.23 -9.54 -5.05
C GLU A 152 24.94 -8.52 -5.95
N THR A 153 24.24 -7.46 -6.35
CA THR A 153 24.85 -6.44 -7.20
C THR A 153 25.82 -5.62 -6.36
N GLU A 154 27.09 -5.82 -6.57
CA GLU A 154 28.13 -4.97 -5.97
C GLU A 154 27.88 -3.52 -6.39
N VAL A 155 27.84 -2.63 -5.41
CA VAL A 155 27.79 -1.19 -5.67
C VAL A 155 29.16 -0.74 -6.10
N THR A 156 29.31 -0.39 -7.37
CA THR A 156 30.54 0.20 -7.84
C THR A 156 30.70 1.61 -7.26
N VAL A 157 31.66 1.79 -6.39
CA VAL A 157 32.02 3.11 -5.89
C VAL A 157 32.57 3.94 -7.06
N LYS A 158 31.89 4.98 -7.45
CA LYS A 158 32.26 5.86 -8.56
C LYS A 158 33.30 6.92 -8.18
N GLY A 159 33.43 7.18 -6.90
CA GLY A 159 34.37 8.15 -6.34
C GLY A 159 34.15 8.36 -4.86
N SER A 160 34.95 9.21 -4.29
CA SER A 160 34.81 9.67 -2.92
C SER A 160 34.75 11.19 -2.91
N PHE A 161 34.13 11.74 -1.92
CA PHE A 161 34.11 13.20 -1.69
C PHE A 161 34.50 13.46 -0.22
N ASP A 162 35.05 14.64 -0.01
CA ASP A 162 35.37 15.10 1.33
C ASP A 162 34.11 15.72 1.98
N SER A 163 33.51 15.00 2.94
CA SER A 163 32.30 15.45 3.65
C SER A 163 32.51 16.70 4.50
N GLU A 164 33.77 17.01 4.84
CA GLU A 164 34.15 18.21 5.56
C GLU A 164 34.36 19.44 4.66
N SER A 165 34.36 19.24 3.33
CA SER A 165 34.45 20.35 2.39
C SER A 165 33.37 21.40 2.69
N LYS A 166 33.80 22.65 2.79
CA LYS A 166 32.96 23.78 3.13
C LYS A 166 32.32 24.41 1.90
N PHE A 167 31.10 24.83 2.04
CA PHE A 167 30.38 25.64 1.06
C PHE A 167 29.58 26.74 1.76
N THR A 168 29.30 27.80 1.02
CA THR A 168 28.60 28.97 1.56
C THR A 168 27.13 28.92 1.17
N LEU A 169 26.25 29.00 2.14
CA LEU A 169 24.81 29.12 1.92
C LEU A 169 24.46 30.52 1.36
N LEU A 170 23.22 30.66 0.86
CA LEU A 170 22.74 31.94 0.32
C LEU A 170 22.72 33.09 1.36
N ASP A 171 22.66 32.75 2.63
CA ASP A 171 22.74 33.70 3.75
C ASP A 171 24.18 34.09 4.14
N GLY A 172 25.17 33.57 3.42
CA GLY A 172 26.59 33.82 3.64
C GLY A 172 27.25 32.95 4.70
N LYS A 173 26.52 32.00 5.30
CA LYS A 173 27.05 31.09 6.32
C LYS A 173 27.84 29.94 5.67
N GLU A 174 29.08 29.70 6.16
CA GLU A 174 29.86 28.52 5.80
C GLU A 174 29.40 27.28 6.56
N VAL A 175 29.16 26.21 5.86
CA VAL A 175 28.77 24.92 6.41
C VAL A 175 29.50 23.79 5.70
N SER A 176 29.67 22.64 6.35
CA SER A 176 30.14 21.43 5.68
C SER A 176 28.96 20.54 5.30
N LEU A 177 29.19 19.67 4.34
CA LEU A 177 28.20 18.70 3.89
C LEU A 177 27.75 17.81 5.03
N LEU A 178 28.70 17.33 5.83
CA LEU A 178 28.45 16.50 7.02
C LEU A 178 27.57 17.24 8.05
N SER A 179 27.82 18.54 8.25
CA SER A 179 27.04 19.33 9.22
C SER A 179 25.57 19.52 8.80
N GLN A 180 25.27 19.43 7.50
CA GLN A 180 23.92 19.60 6.98
C GLN A 180 23.16 18.29 6.86
N THR A 181 23.84 17.20 6.58
CA THR A 181 23.19 15.91 6.34
C THR A 181 23.29 14.95 7.52
N GLY A 182 24.25 15.17 8.43
CA GLY A 182 24.57 14.24 9.50
C GLY A 182 25.15 12.91 9.01
N ARG A 183 25.48 12.81 7.71
CA ARG A 183 25.98 11.60 7.07
C ARG A 183 27.18 11.94 6.20
N GLY A 184 28.15 11.02 6.15
CA GLY A 184 29.30 11.09 5.24
C GLY A 184 29.08 10.42 3.88
N TYR A 185 27.82 10.14 3.50
CA TYR A 185 27.47 9.48 2.24
C TYR A 185 26.11 10.01 1.70
N PHE A 186 25.89 9.85 0.41
CA PHE A 186 24.68 10.17 -0.33
C PHE A 186 24.17 8.97 -1.11
#